data_59a928de1d7ee8d52398c5b20ad7cd50
#
_entry.id   59a928de1d7ee8d52398c5b20ad7cd50
#
_cell.length_a   1.000
_cell.length_b   1.000
_cell.length_c   1.000
_cell.angle_alpha   90.00
_cell.angle_beta   90.00
_cell.angle_gamma   90.00
#
_symmetry.space_group_name_H-M   'P 1'
#
loop_
_entity.id
_entity.type
_entity.pdbx_description
1 polymer ?
#
loop_
_entity_poly.entity_id
_entity_poly.type
_entity_poly.pdbx_seq_one_letter_code
_entity_poly.pdbx_strand_id
1 'polypeptide(L)'
;MTLMLLALPLVTAAPRTPVVAIMSHPAMLNDTATADTVESAGASASSQSLSKRRQYMAASYVKWLELAGARVMPLSYHSTDAEVDRAFSQVNGALFMGGGAQLPAAARRLWSRAVAANAAGDHFPIWGSCLGFEWIMQLASGDDHILAGGFDSENLTLPLNLTAAAASSRILAPAASTPVAFAEHPRSILDALALPVTMNNHQQGVTPAAFAASDALTKTFSVLSTNADRTGRAFVSTVEGKAMPVWAAQWHPEKNIFEQGAVLPEGYPYEVVQHTLEAVMVSQYFANFFVAQCRESTHAFASAEEEWGSLIYRYTTSLAYAPAFEQVYFFDY
;
A
#
# COMPACT_ATOMS: atom_id res chain seq x y z
N MET A 1 -48.52 20.15 35.01
CA MET A 1 -47.06 20.31 34.88
C MET A 1 -46.54 19.09 34.13
N THR A 2 -46.43 19.19 32.83
CA THR A 2 -46.04 18.08 31.96
C THR A 2 -44.52 18.09 31.85
N LEU A 3 -43.85 17.04 32.36
CA LEU A 3 -42.41 16.87 32.25
C LEU A 3 -42.09 16.52 30.81
N MET A 4 -41.46 17.43 30.09
CA MET A 4 -40.91 17.22 28.77
C MET A 4 -39.57 16.48 28.93
N LEU A 5 -39.54 15.16 28.71
CA LEU A 5 -38.28 14.42 28.60
C LEU A 5 -37.55 14.90 27.34
N LEU A 6 -36.51 15.69 27.54
CA LEU A 6 -35.51 15.96 26.48
C LEU A 6 -34.77 14.65 26.22
N ALA A 7 -35.05 14.04 25.06
CA ALA A 7 -34.21 12.96 24.56
C ALA A 7 -32.83 13.57 24.24
N LEU A 8 -31.82 13.21 25.03
CA LEU A 8 -30.42 13.48 24.70
C LEU A 8 -30.11 12.75 23.36
N PRO A 9 -29.48 13.43 22.42
CA PRO A 9 -29.04 12.74 21.19
C PRO A 9 -28.10 11.59 21.60
N LEU A 10 -28.34 10.40 21.04
CA LEU A 10 -27.37 9.32 21.11
C LEU A 10 -26.03 9.90 20.64
N VAL A 11 -25.07 9.96 21.57
CA VAL A 11 -23.67 10.18 21.21
C VAL A 11 -23.30 8.96 20.40
N THR A 12 -23.30 9.08 19.06
CA THR A 12 -22.73 8.07 18.19
C THR A 12 -21.28 7.90 18.66
N ALA A 13 -20.90 6.67 18.98
CA ALA A 13 -19.53 6.36 19.38
C ALA A 13 -18.58 7.04 18.38
N ALA A 14 -17.57 7.74 18.90
CA ALA A 14 -16.58 8.39 18.03
C ALA A 14 -16.07 7.36 17.03
N PRO A 15 -15.92 7.72 15.74
CA PRO A 15 -15.46 6.78 14.74
C PRO A 15 -14.15 6.17 15.22
N ARG A 16 -14.10 4.85 15.33
CA ARG A 16 -12.90 4.14 15.78
C ARG A 16 -11.78 4.45 14.80
N THR A 17 -10.56 4.65 15.31
CA THR A 17 -9.37 4.72 14.48
C THR A 17 -9.22 3.39 13.74
N PRO A 18 -9.27 3.35 12.40
CA PRO A 18 -9.25 2.08 11.68
C PRO A 18 -7.90 1.39 11.83
N VAL A 19 -7.92 0.07 11.87
CA VAL A 19 -6.72 -0.77 11.79
C VAL A 19 -6.61 -1.34 10.39
N VAL A 20 -5.46 -1.16 9.75
CA VAL A 20 -5.18 -1.66 8.40
C VAL A 20 -4.12 -2.75 8.48
N ALA A 21 -4.40 -3.91 7.88
CA ALA A 21 -3.37 -4.94 7.74
C ALA A 21 -2.41 -4.60 6.62
N ILE A 22 -1.10 -4.67 6.87
CA ILE A 22 -0.08 -4.68 5.82
C ILE A 22 0.52 -6.07 5.74
N MET A 23 0.55 -6.66 4.54
CA MET A 23 1.20 -7.94 4.33
C MET A 23 2.71 -7.74 4.27
N SER A 24 3.45 -8.40 5.17
CA SER A 24 4.91 -8.41 5.17
C SER A 24 5.47 -9.25 4.01
N HIS A 25 6.73 -9.03 3.66
CA HIS A 25 7.44 -9.78 2.62
C HIS A 25 8.59 -10.60 3.21
N PRO A 26 8.98 -11.72 2.58
CA PRO A 26 10.20 -12.44 2.95
C PRO A 26 11.42 -11.52 2.84
N ALA A 27 12.31 -11.54 3.83
CA ALA A 27 13.59 -10.85 3.76
C ALA A 27 14.53 -11.58 2.80
N MET A 28 15.27 -10.83 1.95
CA MET A 28 16.22 -11.42 1.02
C MET A 28 17.45 -11.95 1.75
N LEU A 29 18.00 -13.09 1.31
CA LEU A 29 19.14 -13.76 1.94
C LEU A 29 20.46 -12.98 1.88
N ASN A 30 20.54 -11.93 1.07
CA ASN A 30 21.75 -11.10 0.90
C ASN A 30 21.82 -9.92 1.88
N ASP A 31 20.83 -9.77 2.74
CA ASP A 31 20.79 -8.70 3.74
C ASP A 31 21.61 -9.07 4.97
N THR A 32 22.88 -9.46 4.77
CA THR A 32 23.91 -9.45 5.82
C THR A 32 24.36 -8.01 6.06
N ALA A 33 23.41 -7.13 6.40
CA ALA A 33 23.77 -5.91 7.08
C ALA A 33 24.30 -6.29 8.45
N THR A 34 25.62 -6.32 8.56
CA THR A 34 26.43 -6.27 9.76
C THR A 34 25.91 -7.10 10.94
N ALA A 35 26.31 -8.36 10.94
CA ALA A 35 26.51 -9.10 12.18
C ALA A 35 27.67 -8.47 12.98
N ASP A 36 27.53 -7.22 13.39
CA ASP A 36 28.30 -6.69 14.50
C ASP A 36 27.60 -7.10 15.78
N THR A 37 28.21 -8.09 16.41
CA THR A 37 27.96 -8.71 17.72
C THR A 37 27.17 -10.02 17.73
N VAL A 38 27.68 -11.09 17.12
CA VAL A 38 27.70 -12.43 17.75
C VAL A 38 28.83 -13.23 17.12
N GLU A 39 30.06 -12.97 17.47
CA GLU A 39 31.11 -13.99 17.49
C GLU A 39 30.91 -14.83 18.72
N SER A 40 30.39 -16.02 18.56
CA SER A 40 30.87 -17.27 19.14
C SER A 40 29.86 -18.39 18.98
N ALA A 41 30.38 -19.51 18.50
CA ALA A 41 29.81 -20.86 18.50
C ALA A 41 29.09 -21.32 17.23
N GLY A 42 29.81 -22.02 16.40
CA GLY A 42 29.48 -23.25 15.68
C GLY A 42 28.01 -23.52 15.31
N ALA A 43 27.49 -22.90 14.21
CA ALA A 43 26.18 -23.27 13.71
C ALA A 43 26.10 -23.17 12.18
N SER A 44 26.41 -24.25 11.48
CA SER A 44 26.31 -24.32 10.02
C SER A 44 24.96 -24.81 9.46
N ALA A 45 23.97 -25.14 10.28
CA ALA A 45 22.65 -25.61 9.83
C ALA A 45 21.47 -24.79 10.35
N SER A 46 21.62 -23.98 11.39
CA SER A 46 20.54 -23.20 11.99
C SER A 46 20.34 -21.82 11.36
N SER A 47 21.38 -21.21 10.79
CA SER A 47 21.30 -19.89 10.16
C SER A 47 20.46 -19.88 8.88
N GLN A 48 20.50 -20.93 8.06
CA GLN A 48 19.67 -21.06 6.86
C GLN A 48 18.19 -21.28 7.16
N SER A 49 17.83 -21.88 8.30
CA SER A 49 16.43 -22.07 8.68
C SER A 49 15.82 -20.82 9.32
N LEU A 50 16.60 -20.01 10.00
CA LEU A 50 16.17 -18.73 10.58
C LEU A 50 15.98 -17.65 9.50
N SER A 51 16.85 -17.59 8.50
CA SER A 51 16.74 -16.64 7.40
C SER A 51 15.47 -16.86 6.52
N LYS A 52 14.99 -18.11 6.43
CA LYS A 52 13.74 -18.44 5.69
C LYS A 52 12.45 -17.98 6.40
N ARG A 53 12.50 -17.60 7.66
CA ARG A 53 11.36 -17.15 8.46
C ARG A 53 11.31 -15.63 8.65
N ARG A 54 12.43 -14.95 8.44
CA ARG A 54 12.48 -13.51 8.61
C ARG A 54 11.72 -12.81 7.51
N GLN A 55 10.85 -11.90 7.89
CA GLN A 55 10.06 -11.07 6.98
C GLN A 55 10.31 -9.60 7.29
N TYR A 56 10.02 -8.74 6.32
CA TYR A 56 10.15 -7.29 6.51
C TYR A 56 8.88 -6.55 6.06
N MET A 57 8.75 -5.33 6.54
CA MET A 57 7.77 -4.34 6.09
C MET A 57 8.46 -2.98 6.05
N ALA A 58 8.40 -2.30 4.91
CA ALA A 58 8.96 -0.96 4.82
C ALA A 58 8.15 0.02 5.69
N ALA A 59 8.87 0.80 6.50
CA ALA A 59 8.26 1.69 7.47
C ALA A 59 7.50 2.85 6.80
N SER A 60 7.86 3.21 5.57
CA SER A 60 7.16 4.24 4.79
C SER A 60 5.68 3.92 4.59
N TYR A 61 5.31 2.65 4.36
CA TYR A 61 3.90 2.25 4.26
C TYR A 61 3.15 2.37 5.59
N VAL A 62 3.79 2.00 6.69
CA VAL A 62 3.23 2.16 8.04
C VAL A 62 2.97 3.63 8.33
N LYS A 63 3.99 4.46 8.16
CA LYS A 63 3.93 5.92 8.36
C LYS A 63 2.90 6.57 7.45
N TRP A 64 2.75 6.09 6.20
CA TRP A 64 1.77 6.60 5.23
C TRP A 64 0.33 6.36 5.68
N LEU A 65 0.02 5.22 6.28
CA LEU A 65 -1.29 4.95 6.86
C LEU A 65 -1.52 5.71 8.18
N GLU A 66 -0.50 5.79 9.03
CA GLU A 66 -0.58 6.47 10.32
C GLU A 66 -0.74 7.99 10.17
N LEU A 67 -0.11 8.60 9.18
CA LEU A 67 -0.28 10.01 8.85
C LEU A 67 -1.75 10.38 8.55
N ALA A 68 -2.54 9.44 8.01
CA ALA A 68 -3.97 9.62 7.74
C ALA A 68 -4.86 9.19 8.93
N GLY A 69 -4.25 8.79 10.06
CA GLY A 69 -4.93 8.44 11.30
C GLY A 69 -5.42 6.99 11.36
N ALA A 70 -4.81 6.07 10.61
CA ALA A 70 -4.97 4.63 10.82
C ALA A 70 -3.94 4.10 11.82
N ARG A 71 -4.13 2.85 12.25
CA ARG A 71 -3.14 2.03 12.94
C ARG A 71 -2.85 0.81 12.09
N VAL A 72 -1.68 0.21 12.26
CA VAL A 72 -1.22 -0.88 11.40
C VAL A 72 -1.09 -2.18 12.18
N MET A 73 -1.57 -3.26 11.58
CA MET A 73 -1.35 -4.64 12.00
C MET A 73 -0.48 -5.36 10.96
N PRO A 74 0.68 -5.94 11.33
CA PRO A 74 1.44 -6.77 10.42
C PRO A 74 0.73 -8.11 10.18
N LEU A 75 0.60 -8.48 8.90
CA LEU A 75 0.08 -9.78 8.46
C LEU A 75 1.20 -10.56 7.77
N SER A 76 1.50 -11.75 8.28
CA SER A 76 2.60 -12.55 7.73
C SER A 76 2.32 -13.00 6.30
N TYR A 77 3.37 -12.92 5.45
CA TYR A 77 3.40 -13.51 4.11
C TYR A 77 3.05 -15.01 4.11
N HIS A 78 3.42 -15.72 5.19
CA HIS A 78 3.20 -17.15 5.36
C HIS A 78 1.97 -17.50 6.20
N SER A 79 1.10 -16.51 6.47
CA SER A 79 -0.13 -16.77 7.23
C SER A 79 -0.95 -17.89 6.62
N THR A 80 -1.42 -18.77 7.49
CA THR A 80 -2.41 -19.80 7.15
C THR A 80 -3.77 -19.17 6.83
N ASP A 81 -4.65 -19.93 6.18
CA ASP A 81 -6.02 -19.47 5.90
C ASP A 81 -6.77 -19.05 7.17
N ALA A 82 -6.59 -19.78 8.27
CA ALA A 82 -7.23 -19.47 9.55
C ALA A 82 -6.71 -18.15 10.16
N GLU A 83 -5.41 -17.87 10.03
CA GLU A 83 -4.82 -16.60 10.48
C GLU A 83 -5.27 -15.44 9.62
N VAL A 84 -5.34 -15.63 8.30
CA VAL A 84 -5.89 -14.62 7.37
C VAL A 84 -7.36 -14.35 7.69
N ASP A 85 -8.17 -15.38 7.90
CA ASP A 85 -9.60 -15.23 8.22
C ASP A 85 -9.81 -14.48 9.54
N ARG A 86 -8.99 -14.77 10.56
CA ARG A 86 -9.01 -14.03 11.83
C ARG A 86 -8.64 -12.57 11.58
N ALA A 87 -7.51 -12.30 10.95
CA ALA A 87 -7.05 -10.95 10.64
C ALA A 87 -8.13 -10.17 9.87
N PHE A 88 -8.71 -10.79 8.84
CA PHE A 88 -9.77 -10.20 8.02
C PHE A 88 -10.96 -9.74 8.86
N SER A 89 -11.41 -10.54 9.83
CA SER A 89 -12.56 -10.19 10.69
C SER A 89 -12.27 -9.05 11.69
N GLN A 90 -11.02 -8.69 11.88
CA GLN A 90 -10.55 -7.73 12.89
C GLN A 90 -10.17 -6.37 12.31
N VAL A 91 -9.59 -6.35 11.09
CA VAL A 91 -9.07 -5.13 10.48
C VAL A 91 -10.07 -4.46 9.55
N ASN A 92 -9.90 -3.17 9.32
CA ASN A 92 -10.82 -2.34 8.55
C ASN A 92 -10.43 -2.18 7.08
N GLY A 93 -9.37 -2.83 6.66
CA GLY A 93 -8.87 -2.85 5.29
C GLY A 93 -7.48 -3.46 5.23
N ALA A 94 -6.93 -3.58 4.02
CA ALA A 94 -5.62 -4.16 3.80
C ALA A 94 -4.79 -3.38 2.77
N LEU A 95 -3.47 -3.41 2.95
CA LEU A 95 -2.50 -2.85 2.03
C LEU A 95 -1.52 -3.94 1.60
N PHE A 96 -1.35 -4.10 0.29
CA PHE A 96 -0.26 -4.84 -0.32
C PHE A 96 0.84 -3.87 -0.72
N MET A 97 1.99 -3.98 -0.07
CA MET A 97 3.11 -3.07 -0.28
C MET A 97 3.95 -3.44 -1.51
N GLY A 98 4.80 -2.52 -1.95
CA GLY A 98 5.84 -2.76 -2.95
C GLY A 98 6.95 -3.67 -2.42
N GLY A 99 7.75 -4.22 -3.32
CA GLY A 99 8.86 -5.12 -3.00
C GLY A 99 9.17 -6.11 -4.12
N GLY A 100 9.82 -7.23 -3.79
CA GLY A 100 10.27 -8.24 -4.76
C GLY A 100 9.86 -9.66 -4.37
N ALA A 101 8.61 -9.90 -3.97
CA ALA A 101 8.11 -11.20 -3.57
C ALA A 101 7.06 -11.77 -4.53
N GLN A 102 6.96 -13.09 -4.61
CA GLN A 102 5.88 -13.73 -5.37
C GLN A 102 4.54 -13.56 -4.65
N LEU A 103 3.44 -13.65 -5.39
CA LEU A 103 2.08 -13.60 -4.84
C LEU A 103 1.81 -14.80 -3.91
N PRO A 104 1.65 -14.59 -2.58
CA PRO A 104 1.49 -15.67 -1.62
C PRO A 104 0.06 -16.20 -1.53
N ALA A 105 -0.09 -17.41 -0.98
CA ALA A 105 -1.40 -17.99 -0.67
C ALA A 105 -2.21 -17.10 0.29
N ALA A 106 -1.55 -16.47 1.27
CA ALA A 106 -2.19 -15.55 2.21
C ALA A 106 -2.85 -14.34 1.52
N ALA A 107 -2.20 -13.75 0.49
CA ALA A 107 -2.81 -12.67 -0.30
C ALA A 107 -3.99 -13.17 -1.13
N ARG A 108 -3.91 -14.37 -1.72
CA ARG A 108 -5.03 -15.00 -2.43
C ARG A 108 -6.22 -15.23 -1.50
N ARG A 109 -5.97 -15.70 -0.28
CA ARG A 109 -7.03 -15.90 0.73
C ARG A 109 -7.67 -14.56 1.12
N LEU A 110 -6.87 -13.54 1.45
CA LEU A 110 -7.36 -12.22 1.83
C LEU A 110 -8.20 -11.58 0.72
N TRP A 111 -7.72 -11.66 -0.53
CA TRP A 111 -8.45 -11.19 -1.70
C TRP A 111 -9.81 -11.89 -1.85
N SER A 112 -9.83 -13.23 -1.77
CA SER A 112 -11.07 -14.02 -1.87
C SER A 112 -12.08 -13.61 -0.79
N ARG A 113 -11.62 -13.38 0.45
CA ARG A 113 -12.46 -12.90 1.56
C ARG A 113 -13.02 -11.51 1.27
N ALA A 114 -12.19 -10.59 0.81
CA ALA A 114 -12.58 -9.22 0.49
C ALA A 114 -13.60 -9.18 -0.66
N VAL A 115 -13.41 -9.98 -1.73
CA VAL A 115 -14.37 -10.10 -2.82
C VAL A 115 -15.73 -10.56 -2.31
N ALA A 116 -15.76 -11.62 -1.51
CA ALA A 116 -17.00 -12.19 -0.97
C ALA A 116 -17.71 -11.20 -0.02
N ALA A 117 -16.98 -10.54 0.86
CA ALA A 117 -17.50 -9.56 1.80
C ALA A 117 -18.10 -8.34 1.09
N ASN A 118 -17.36 -7.74 0.17
CA ASN A 118 -17.84 -6.59 -0.60
C ASN A 118 -19.07 -6.93 -1.46
N ALA A 119 -19.13 -8.14 -2.03
CA ALA A 119 -20.31 -8.61 -2.74
C ALA A 119 -21.53 -8.77 -1.82
N ALA A 120 -21.32 -9.04 -0.54
CA ALA A 120 -22.36 -9.15 0.49
C ALA A 120 -22.71 -7.79 1.15
N GLY A 121 -22.06 -6.69 0.73
CA GLY A 121 -22.27 -5.36 1.31
C GLY A 121 -21.43 -5.08 2.58
N ASP A 122 -20.51 -5.96 2.93
CA ASP A 122 -19.56 -5.78 4.00
C ASP A 122 -18.30 -5.07 3.46
N HIS A 123 -18.18 -3.78 3.75
CA HIS A 123 -17.19 -2.90 3.15
C HIS A 123 -15.77 -3.20 3.64
N PHE A 124 -14.93 -3.71 2.75
CA PHE A 124 -13.53 -4.03 3.04
C PHE A 124 -12.60 -3.49 1.95
N PRO A 125 -11.97 -2.33 2.15
CA PRO A 125 -11.10 -1.70 1.17
C PRO A 125 -9.72 -2.36 1.10
N ILE A 126 -9.15 -2.37 -0.12
CA ILE A 126 -7.78 -2.82 -0.39
C ILE A 126 -7.03 -1.75 -1.18
N TRP A 127 -5.79 -1.52 -0.77
CA TRP A 127 -4.80 -0.72 -1.49
C TRP A 127 -3.63 -1.59 -1.95
N GLY A 128 -3.10 -1.34 -3.16
CA GLY A 128 -1.85 -1.93 -3.65
C GLY A 128 -0.90 -0.90 -4.24
N SER A 129 0.37 -0.93 -3.81
CA SER A 129 1.45 -0.11 -4.40
C SER A 129 2.49 -0.99 -5.06
N CYS A 130 2.93 -0.66 -6.28
CA CYS A 130 4.01 -1.32 -7.02
C CYS A 130 3.76 -2.85 -7.11
N LEU A 131 4.52 -3.70 -6.43
CA LEU A 131 4.25 -5.14 -6.37
C LEU A 131 2.83 -5.44 -5.86
N GLY A 132 2.31 -4.64 -4.93
CA GLY A 132 0.93 -4.78 -4.45
C GLY A 132 -0.10 -4.51 -5.56
N PHE A 133 0.17 -3.56 -6.47
CA PHE A 133 -0.61 -3.38 -7.69
C PHE A 133 -0.52 -4.63 -8.57
N GLU A 134 0.68 -5.16 -8.78
CA GLU A 134 0.91 -6.35 -9.60
C GLU A 134 0.17 -7.57 -9.06
N TRP A 135 0.20 -7.79 -7.74
CA TRP A 135 -0.58 -8.84 -7.08
C TRP A 135 -2.09 -8.67 -7.29
N ILE A 136 -2.61 -7.44 -7.17
CA ILE A 136 -4.03 -7.16 -7.42
C ILE A 136 -4.41 -7.48 -8.88
N MET A 137 -3.54 -7.17 -9.84
CA MET A 137 -3.78 -7.51 -11.24
C MET A 137 -3.80 -9.02 -11.47
N GLN A 138 -2.87 -9.78 -10.88
CA GLN A 138 -2.86 -11.25 -10.93
C GLN A 138 -4.09 -11.85 -10.25
N LEU A 139 -4.45 -11.36 -9.06
CA LEU A 139 -5.61 -11.83 -8.29
C LEU A 139 -6.93 -11.60 -9.03
N ALA A 140 -7.10 -10.43 -9.60
CA ALA A 140 -8.34 -10.06 -10.27
C ALA A 140 -8.49 -10.66 -11.66
N SER A 141 -7.38 -10.84 -12.40
CA SER A 141 -7.40 -11.51 -13.69
C SER A 141 -7.55 -13.04 -13.55
N GLY A 142 -7.11 -13.61 -12.43
CA GLY A 142 -6.95 -15.07 -12.28
C GLY A 142 -5.79 -15.62 -13.12
N ASP A 143 -4.90 -14.77 -13.63
CA ASP A 143 -3.77 -15.12 -14.47
C ASP A 143 -2.47 -14.63 -13.84
N ASP A 144 -1.63 -15.56 -13.40
CA ASP A 144 -0.34 -15.26 -12.81
C ASP A 144 0.68 -14.70 -13.84
N HIS A 145 0.38 -14.81 -15.14
CA HIS A 145 1.22 -14.34 -16.25
C HIS A 145 0.73 -13.02 -16.88
N ILE A 146 -0.23 -12.33 -16.28
CA ILE A 146 -0.76 -11.05 -16.77
C ILE A 146 0.29 -9.94 -16.84
N LEU A 147 1.35 -10.09 -16.03
CA LEU A 147 2.44 -9.11 -15.95
C LEU A 147 3.42 -9.29 -17.12
N ALA A 148 3.81 -8.19 -17.72
CA ALA A 148 4.90 -8.14 -18.68
C ALA A 148 6.18 -7.65 -17.97
N GLY A 149 7.30 -8.33 -18.20
CA GLY A 149 8.61 -7.92 -17.69
C GLY A 149 9.38 -7.00 -18.64
N GLY A 150 10.52 -6.48 -18.19
CA GLY A 150 11.46 -5.71 -18.99
C GLY A 150 11.06 -4.24 -19.20
N PHE A 151 10.31 -3.64 -18.27
CA PHE A 151 10.13 -2.20 -18.21
C PHE A 151 11.38 -1.51 -17.64
N ASP A 152 11.80 -0.41 -18.26
CA ASP A 152 12.83 0.50 -17.76
C ASP A 152 12.18 1.64 -16.95
N SER A 153 11.58 1.27 -15.80
CA SER A 153 10.87 2.19 -14.91
C SER A 153 11.46 2.23 -13.50
N GLU A 154 12.66 1.68 -13.30
CA GLU A 154 13.34 1.80 -11.99
C GLU A 154 13.85 3.22 -11.79
N ASN A 155 13.71 3.72 -10.57
CA ASN A 155 14.16 5.05 -10.18
C ASN A 155 13.70 6.15 -11.16
N LEU A 156 12.40 6.20 -11.46
CA LEU A 156 11.81 7.08 -12.47
C LEU A 156 10.59 7.81 -11.91
N THR A 157 10.70 9.13 -11.76
CA THR A 157 9.57 9.97 -11.33
C THR A 157 8.85 10.58 -12.54
N LEU A 158 7.54 10.38 -12.61
CA LEU A 158 6.69 10.73 -13.75
C LEU A 158 5.47 11.57 -13.34
N PRO A 159 4.92 12.39 -14.25
CA PRO A 159 3.54 12.86 -14.14
C PRO A 159 2.56 11.72 -14.44
N LEU A 160 1.32 11.76 -13.97
CA LEU A 160 0.30 10.82 -14.39
C LEU A 160 -0.33 11.25 -15.73
N ASN A 161 -0.38 10.32 -16.68
CA ASN A 161 -1.18 10.48 -17.89
C ASN A 161 -2.60 9.97 -17.63
N LEU A 162 -3.51 10.89 -17.28
CA LEU A 162 -4.87 10.57 -16.88
C LEU A 162 -5.73 10.11 -18.06
N THR A 163 -6.56 9.11 -17.83
CA THR A 163 -7.59 8.66 -18.78
C THR A 163 -8.90 9.42 -18.56
N ALA A 164 -9.86 9.28 -19.49
CA ALA A 164 -11.19 9.84 -19.33
C ALA A 164 -11.92 9.32 -18.07
N ALA A 165 -11.62 8.10 -17.63
CA ALA A 165 -12.22 7.52 -16.42
C ALA A 165 -11.82 8.26 -15.14
N ALA A 166 -10.70 8.97 -15.12
CA ALA A 166 -10.25 9.75 -13.98
C ALA A 166 -11.27 10.80 -13.53
N ALA A 167 -11.97 11.43 -14.50
CA ALA A 167 -12.93 12.49 -14.24
C ALA A 167 -14.19 12.05 -13.46
N SER A 168 -14.47 10.74 -13.43
CA SER A 168 -15.61 10.16 -12.70
C SER A 168 -15.19 9.19 -11.59
N SER A 169 -13.90 9.06 -11.32
CA SER A 169 -13.39 8.16 -10.30
C SER A 169 -13.64 8.68 -8.88
N ARG A 170 -13.81 7.77 -7.92
CA ARG A 170 -14.00 8.13 -6.51
C ARG A 170 -12.78 8.83 -5.91
N ILE A 171 -11.58 8.48 -6.39
CA ILE A 171 -10.34 9.04 -5.86
C ILE A 171 -9.86 10.28 -6.62
N LEU A 172 -9.99 10.36 -7.96
CA LEU A 172 -9.43 11.47 -8.72
C LEU A 172 -10.42 12.58 -9.05
N ALA A 173 -11.73 12.30 -9.13
CA ALA A 173 -12.72 13.38 -9.36
C ALA A 173 -12.69 14.43 -8.23
N PRO A 174 -12.68 14.07 -6.93
CA PRO A 174 -12.54 15.06 -5.86
C PRO A 174 -11.18 15.78 -5.86
N ALA A 175 -10.12 15.16 -6.36
CA ALA A 175 -8.77 15.75 -6.43
C ALA A 175 -8.75 17.04 -7.30
N ALA A 176 -9.66 17.17 -8.27
CA ALA A 176 -9.79 18.36 -9.11
C ALA A 176 -10.19 19.62 -8.32
N SER A 177 -10.92 19.47 -7.22
CA SER A 177 -11.34 20.57 -6.33
C SER A 177 -10.62 20.62 -5.00
N THR A 178 -9.72 19.65 -4.72
CA THR A 178 -8.91 19.63 -3.49
C THR A 178 -7.66 20.48 -3.71
N PRO A 179 -7.47 21.59 -2.96
CA PRO A 179 -6.32 22.45 -3.16
C PRO A 179 -5.04 21.83 -2.62
N VAL A 180 -3.91 22.15 -3.26
CA VAL A 180 -2.58 22.03 -2.66
C VAL A 180 -2.44 23.21 -1.71
N ALA A 181 -2.57 22.94 -0.41
CA ALA A 181 -2.48 23.98 0.62
C ALA A 181 -1.07 24.61 0.64
N PHE A 182 -0.99 25.90 0.91
CA PHE A 182 0.25 26.67 1.02
C PHE A 182 1.09 26.78 -0.26
N ALA A 183 0.58 26.36 -1.41
CA ALA A 183 1.24 26.59 -2.70
C ALA A 183 1.27 28.10 -3.04
N GLU A 184 2.37 28.57 -3.62
CA GLU A 184 2.48 29.97 -4.08
C GLU A 184 1.44 30.32 -5.14
N HIS A 185 1.07 29.35 -5.95
CA HIS A 185 0.01 29.46 -6.95
C HIS A 185 -1.11 28.45 -6.66
N PRO A 186 -2.37 28.86 -6.72
CA PRO A 186 -3.49 27.94 -6.54
C PRO A 186 -3.40 26.76 -7.51
N ARG A 187 -3.36 25.54 -6.94
CA ARG A 187 -3.37 24.27 -7.68
C ARG A 187 -4.27 23.29 -6.96
N SER A 188 -4.89 22.43 -7.73
CA SER A 188 -5.55 21.25 -7.20
C SER A 188 -4.56 20.08 -7.07
N ILE A 189 -4.94 19.07 -6.30
CA ILE A 189 -4.20 17.78 -6.27
C ILE A 189 -4.12 17.16 -7.67
N LEU A 190 -5.19 17.32 -8.47
CA LEU A 190 -5.20 16.82 -9.85
C LEU A 190 -4.16 17.52 -10.73
N ASP A 191 -4.00 18.85 -10.57
CA ASP A 191 -2.95 19.62 -11.26
C ASP A 191 -1.54 19.20 -10.80
N ALA A 192 -1.40 18.90 -9.51
CA ALA A 192 -0.12 18.41 -8.96
C ALA A 192 0.27 17.05 -9.57
N LEU A 193 -0.68 16.19 -9.87
CA LEU A 193 -0.44 14.90 -10.53
C LEU A 193 0.04 15.04 -12.00
N ALA A 194 -0.11 16.20 -12.61
CA ALA A 194 0.47 16.52 -13.92
C ALA A 194 1.96 16.92 -13.83
N LEU A 195 2.51 17.06 -12.63
CA LEU A 195 3.94 17.24 -12.38
C LEU A 195 4.63 15.87 -12.19
N PRO A 196 5.96 15.78 -12.37
CA PRO A 196 6.69 14.53 -12.14
C PRO A 196 6.81 14.25 -10.62
N VAL A 197 5.71 13.81 -9.99
CA VAL A 197 5.62 13.55 -8.55
C VAL A 197 5.37 12.08 -8.21
N THR A 198 5.14 11.22 -9.21
CA THR A 198 4.85 9.80 -8.98
C THR A 198 6.09 8.96 -9.21
N MET A 199 6.67 8.45 -8.11
CA MET A 199 7.89 7.65 -8.13
C MET A 199 7.58 6.23 -8.60
N ASN A 200 8.25 5.79 -9.67
CA ASN A 200 8.19 4.42 -10.20
C ASN A 200 9.52 3.72 -9.95
N ASN A 201 9.44 2.46 -9.54
CA ASN A 201 10.61 1.62 -9.31
C ASN A 201 10.26 0.16 -9.60
N HIS A 202 10.02 -0.17 -10.88
CA HIS A 202 9.56 -1.49 -11.29
C HIS A 202 10.10 -1.91 -12.66
N GLN A 203 10.29 -3.22 -12.84
CA GLN A 203 10.63 -3.88 -14.10
C GLN A 203 9.48 -4.69 -14.67
N GLN A 204 8.40 -4.89 -13.89
CA GLN A 204 7.19 -5.58 -14.30
C GLN A 204 6.00 -4.62 -14.30
N GLY A 205 4.95 -4.98 -15.00
CA GLY A 205 3.71 -4.18 -15.04
C GLY A 205 2.71 -4.75 -16.03
N VAL A 206 1.51 -4.18 -16.07
CA VAL A 206 0.47 -4.57 -17.02
C VAL A 206 0.43 -3.56 -18.16
N THR A 207 0.58 -4.04 -19.41
CA THR A 207 0.41 -3.14 -20.56
C THR A 207 -1.07 -2.80 -20.76
N PRO A 208 -1.41 -1.60 -21.30
CA PRO A 208 -2.80 -1.25 -21.62
C PRO A 208 -3.48 -2.28 -22.55
N ALA A 209 -2.72 -2.89 -23.46
CA ALA A 209 -3.24 -3.93 -24.35
C ALA A 209 -3.58 -5.22 -23.59
N ALA A 210 -2.70 -5.70 -22.70
CA ALA A 210 -2.97 -6.89 -21.87
C ALA A 210 -4.16 -6.64 -20.93
N PHE A 211 -4.24 -5.46 -20.33
CA PHE A 211 -5.39 -5.07 -19.51
C PHE A 211 -6.69 -5.12 -20.30
N ALA A 212 -6.72 -4.50 -21.50
CA ALA A 212 -7.90 -4.45 -22.36
C ALA A 212 -8.32 -5.84 -22.88
N ALA A 213 -7.37 -6.75 -23.06
CA ALA A 213 -7.63 -8.13 -23.48
C ALA A 213 -8.17 -9.02 -22.36
N SER A 214 -8.04 -8.62 -21.08
CA SER A 214 -8.56 -9.37 -19.94
C SER A 214 -9.97 -8.94 -19.58
N ASP A 215 -10.97 -9.77 -19.91
CA ASP A 215 -12.37 -9.54 -19.52
C ASP A 215 -12.53 -9.38 -18.00
N ALA A 216 -11.76 -10.13 -17.22
CA ALA A 216 -11.81 -10.04 -15.75
C ALA A 216 -11.33 -8.68 -15.26
N LEU A 217 -10.20 -8.17 -15.76
CA LEU A 217 -9.68 -6.85 -15.38
C LEU A 217 -10.60 -5.73 -15.84
N THR A 218 -11.06 -5.76 -17.09
CA THR A 218 -11.96 -4.71 -17.63
C THR A 218 -13.33 -4.68 -16.96
N LYS A 219 -13.83 -5.80 -16.46
CA LYS A 219 -15.06 -5.87 -15.65
C LYS A 219 -14.84 -5.32 -14.24
N THR A 220 -13.67 -5.61 -13.65
CA THR A 220 -13.37 -5.29 -12.25
C THR A 220 -12.91 -3.84 -12.06
N PHE A 221 -12.05 -3.33 -12.96
CA PHE A 221 -11.39 -2.04 -12.80
C PHE A 221 -11.64 -1.04 -13.91
N SER A 222 -11.56 0.24 -13.53
CA SER A 222 -11.32 1.37 -14.43
C SER A 222 -9.84 1.74 -14.38
N VAL A 223 -9.19 1.88 -15.52
CA VAL A 223 -7.84 2.46 -15.61
C VAL A 223 -7.97 3.97 -15.49
N LEU A 224 -7.35 4.54 -14.45
CA LEU A 224 -7.40 5.99 -14.19
C LEU A 224 -6.22 6.73 -14.82
N SER A 225 -5.08 6.07 -14.91
CA SER A 225 -3.89 6.63 -15.57
C SER A 225 -3.02 5.55 -16.20
N THR A 226 -2.26 5.96 -17.19
CA THR A 226 -1.18 5.19 -17.82
C THR A 226 0.09 6.01 -17.79
N ASN A 227 1.24 5.35 -17.87
CA ASN A 227 2.52 5.99 -18.06
C ASN A 227 3.34 5.21 -19.09
N ALA A 228 4.50 5.71 -19.45
CA ALA A 228 5.48 5.00 -20.27
C ALA A 228 6.83 4.99 -19.56
N ASP A 229 7.57 3.91 -19.73
CA ASP A 229 8.95 3.79 -19.27
C ASP A 229 9.93 4.64 -20.13
N ARG A 230 11.22 4.60 -19.81
CA ARG A 230 12.24 5.36 -20.58
C ARG A 230 12.35 4.96 -22.04
N THR A 231 11.88 3.76 -22.39
CA THR A 231 11.87 3.27 -23.79
C THR A 231 10.59 3.65 -24.53
N GLY A 232 9.61 4.27 -23.86
CA GLY A 232 8.32 4.62 -24.42
C GLY A 232 7.27 3.49 -24.33
N ARG A 233 7.58 2.39 -23.64
CA ARG A 233 6.65 1.28 -23.46
C ARG A 233 5.61 1.61 -22.41
N ALA A 234 4.33 1.59 -22.82
CA ALA A 234 3.22 1.98 -21.95
C ALA A 234 2.87 0.90 -20.91
N PHE A 235 2.51 1.37 -19.72
CA PHE A 235 1.96 0.54 -18.64
C PHE A 235 0.76 1.19 -17.96
N VAL A 236 -0.10 0.39 -17.34
CA VAL A 236 -1.20 0.84 -16.50
C VAL A 236 -0.63 1.33 -15.17
N SER A 237 -0.92 2.58 -14.82
CA SER A 237 -0.29 3.24 -13.68
C SER A 237 -1.18 3.33 -12.44
N THR A 238 -2.49 3.59 -12.63
CA THR A 238 -3.45 3.66 -11.51
C THR A 238 -4.78 3.05 -11.93
N VAL A 239 -5.37 2.25 -11.04
CA VAL A 239 -6.68 1.64 -11.25
C VAL A 239 -7.60 1.86 -10.05
N GLU A 240 -8.91 1.83 -10.32
CA GLU A 240 -9.98 1.85 -9.32
C GLU A 240 -10.97 0.74 -9.62
N GLY A 241 -11.35 -0.02 -8.59
CA GLY A 241 -12.40 -1.04 -8.69
C GLY A 241 -13.76 -0.40 -8.98
N LYS A 242 -14.50 -0.92 -9.96
CA LYS A 242 -15.81 -0.38 -10.38
C LYS A 242 -16.90 -0.58 -9.32
N ALA A 243 -16.94 -1.76 -8.72
CA ALA A 243 -17.93 -2.14 -7.71
C ALA A 243 -17.30 -2.45 -6.34
N MET A 244 -15.99 -2.62 -6.30
CA MET A 244 -15.27 -2.94 -5.07
C MET A 244 -14.44 -1.74 -4.60
N PRO A 245 -14.25 -1.56 -3.30
CA PRO A 245 -13.38 -0.52 -2.73
C PRO A 245 -11.91 -0.94 -2.84
N VAL A 246 -11.42 -1.08 -4.05
CA VAL A 246 -10.04 -1.47 -4.35
C VAL A 246 -9.38 -0.41 -5.22
N TRP A 247 -8.21 0.04 -4.81
CA TRP A 247 -7.37 0.98 -5.54
C TRP A 247 -5.95 0.45 -5.61
N ALA A 248 -5.31 0.69 -6.73
CA ALA A 248 -3.91 0.30 -6.86
C ALA A 248 -3.13 1.27 -7.74
N ALA A 249 -1.88 1.52 -7.35
CA ALA A 249 -0.93 2.35 -8.06
C ALA A 249 0.36 1.55 -8.34
N GLN A 250 0.83 1.54 -9.59
CA GLN A 250 2.13 0.95 -9.94
C GLN A 250 3.28 1.78 -9.37
N TRP A 251 3.04 3.06 -9.10
CA TRP A 251 3.94 4.00 -8.47
C TRP A 251 3.79 4.01 -6.93
N HIS A 252 4.71 4.70 -6.25
CA HIS A 252 4.88 4.69 -4.79
C HIS A 252 4.39 6.01 -4.15
N PRO A 253 3.13 6.14 -3.73
CA PRO A 253 2.67 7.36 -3.05
C PRO A 253 3.31 7.57 -1.68
N GLU A 254 3.75 6.51 -0.99
CA GLU A 254 4.33 6.56 0.34
C GLU A 254 5.76 7.15 0.37
N LYS A 255 6.48 7.09 -0.76
CA LYS A 255 7.90 7.50 -0.79
C LYS A 255 8.10 9.00 -0.68
N ASN A 256 7.23 9.82 -1.27
CA ASN A 256 7.39 11.27 -1.31
C ASN A 256 7.58 11.95 0.05
N ILE A 257 7.12 11.33 1.13
CA ILE A 257 7.24 11.89 2.49
C ILE A 257 8.34 11.17 3.29
N PHE A 258 8.49 9.86 3.11
CA PHE A 258 9.17 9.02 4.09
C PHE A 258 10.44 8.32 3.60
N GLU A 259 10.77 8.37 2.30
CA GLU A 259 11.99 7.79 1.75
C GLU A 259 12.94 8.92 1.30
N GLN A 260 13.79 9.37 2.23
CA GLN A 260 14.72 10.49 2.04
C GLN A 260 16.18 10.05 2.18
N GLY A 261 16.41 8.73 2.20
CA GLY A 261 17.72 8.16 2.41
C GLY A 261 18.75 8.58 1.35
N ALA A 262 20.01 8.77 1.78
CA ALA A 262 21.11 9.14 0.92
C ALA A 262 22.30 8.21 1.12
N VAL A 263 23.05 7.98 0.04
CA VAL A 263 24.33 7.26 0.07
C VAL A 263 25.36 8.13 0.80
N LEU A 264 25.99 7.58 1.82
CA LEU A 264 27.02 8.25 2.59
C LEU A 264 28.42 7.72 2.20
N PRO A 265 29.43 8.59 2.16
CA PRO A 265 29.46 10.01 2.54
C PRO A 265 29.05 10.98 1.44
N GLU A 266 28.77 10.54 0.22
CA GLU A 266 28.58 11.37 -0.98
C GLU A 266 27.31 12.24 -0.90
N GLY A 267 26.28 11.77 -0.17
CA GLY A 267 25.06 12.54 0.09
C GLY A 267 24.05 12.59 -1.04
N TYR A 268 24.24 11.82 -2.14
CA TYR A 268 23.21 11.74 -3.18
C TYR A 268 22.09 10.77 -2.76
N PRO A 269 20.82 11.03 -3.14
CA PRO A 269 19.69 10.21 -2.68
C PRO A 269 19.76 8.78 -3.24
N TYR A 270 19.24 7.81 -2.50
CA TYR A 270 19.08 6.43 -2.97
C TYR A 270 18.22 6.34 -4.21
N GLU A 271 17.13 7.13 -4.24
CA GLU A 271 16.16 7.17 -5.32
C GLU A 271 15.81 8.62 -5.67
N VAL A 272 15.42 8.86 -6.94
CA VAL A 272 14.97 10.18 -7.42
C VAL A 272 13.51 10.40 -6.99
N VAL A 273 13.29 10.51 -5.68
CA VAL A 273 11.98 10.82 -5.09
C VAL A 273 11.81 12.33 -4.99
N GLN A 274 10.64 12.83 -5.38
CA GLN A 274 10.32 14.25 -5.24
C GLN A 274 9.74 14.54 -3.86
N HIS A 275 10.32 15.53 -3.16
CA HIS A 275 9.90 15.98 -1.83
C HIS A 275 9.31 17.40 -1.86
N THR A 276 8.84 17.85 -3.03
CA THR A 276 8.18 19.14 -3.18
C THR A 276 6.86 19.18 -2.41
N LEU A 277 6.34 20.37 -2.15
CA LEU A 277 5.05 20.53 -1.47
C LEU A 277 3.94 19.77 -2.20
N GLU A 278 3.91 19.86 -3.54
CA GLU A 278 2.93 19.14 -4.37
C GLU A 278 3.04 17.63 -4.21
N ALA A 279 4.26 17.08 -4.22
CA ALA A 279 4.50 15.65 -4.05
C ALA A 279 4.05 15.17 -2.66
N VAL A 280 4.36 15.93 -1.62
CA VAL A 280 3.92 15.64 -0.24
C VAL A 280 2.39 15.69 -0.14
N MET A 281 1.75 16.73 -0.69
CA MET A 281 0.28 16.87 -0.64
C MET A 281 -0.45 15.80 -1.45
N VAL A 282 0.11 15.37 -2.58
CA VAL A 282 -0.39 14.21 -3.35
C VAL A 282 -0.31 12.95 -2.48
N SER A 283 0.83 12.67 -1.86
CA SER A 283 1.00 11.52 -0.98
C SER A 283 -0.04 11.50 0.16
N GLN A 284 -0.21 12.63 0.85
CA GLN A 284 -1.19 12.80 1.91
C GLN A 284 -2.63 12.61 1.43
N TYR A 285 -2.95 13.12 0.24
CA TYR A 285 -4.28 12.98 -0.34
C TYR A 285 -4.66 11.52 -0.53
N PHE A 286 -3.77 10.72 -1.12
CA PHE A 286 -4.01 9.30 -1.35
C PHE A 286 -4.12 8.50 -0.04
N ALA A 287 -3.28 8.81 0.96
CA ALA A 287 -3.37 8.22 2.29
C ALA A 287 -4.71 8.54 2.97
N ASN A 288 -5.09 9.82 2.98
CA ASN A 288 -6.34 10.29 3.59
C ASN A 288 -7.56 9.66 2.92
N PHE A 289 -7.54 9.55 1.59
CA PHE A 289 -8.61 8.91 0.84
C PHE A 289 -8.75 7.43 1.24
N PHE A 290 -7.67 6.67 1.21
CA PHE A 290 -7.72 5.24 1.52
C PHE A 290 -8.14 4.98 2.97
N VAL A 291 -7.59 5.72 3.92
CA VAL A 291 -7.96 5.57 5.34
C VAL A 291 -9.39 6.04 5.60
N ALA A 292 -9.92 7.02 4.83
CA ALA A 292 -11.34 7.37 4.89
C ALA A 292 -12.22 6.18 4.50
N GLN A 293 -11.84 5.44 3.46
CA GLN A 293 -12.55 4.21 3.07
C GLN A 293 -12.46 3.13 4.15
N CYS A 294 -11.32 2.99 4.83
CA CYS A 294 -11.18 2.05 5.94
C CYS A 294 -12.11 2.38 7.13
N ARG A 295 -12.46 3.65 7.36
CA ARG A 295 -13.39 4.05 8.41
C ARG A 295 -14.84 3.59 8.17
N GLU A 296 -15.19 3.24 6.95
CA GLU A 296 -16.52 2.72 6.59
C GLU A 296 -16.68 1.24 6.97
N SER A 297 -15.57 0.50 7.16
CA SER A 297 -15.60 -0.90 7.60
C SER A 297 -16.03 -1.01 9.06
N THR A 298 -16.88 -2.00 9.35
CA THR A 298 -17.40 -2.28 10.69
C THR A 298 -16.63 -3.37 11.44
N HIS A 299 -15.59 -3.95 10.81
CA HIS A 299 -14.77 -4.96 11.45
C HIS A 299 -14.10 -4.43 12.72
N ALA A 300 -13.91 -5.30 13.70
CA ALA A 300 -13.32 -4.93 14.98
C ALA A 300 -12.71 -6.14 15.69
N PHE A 301 -11.69 -5.89 16.48
CA PHE A 301 -11.14 -6.86 17.43
C PHE A 301 -12.16 -7.19 18.53
N ALA A 302 -12.08 -8.39 19.07
CA ALA A 302 -12.96 -8.82 20.16
C ALA A 302 -12.73 -8.02 21.46
N SER A 303 -11.50 -7.50 21.65
CA SER A 303 -11.14 -6.66 22.79
C SER A 303 -10.07 -5.64 22.44
N ALA A 304 -9.98 -4.58 23.23
CA ALA A 304 -8.92 -3.58 23.11
C ALA A 304 -7.52 -4.18 23.40
N GLU A 305 -7.44 -5.18 24.27
CA GLU A 305 -6.18 -5.88 24.57
C GLU A 305 -5.68 -6.68 23.36
N GLU A 306 -6.57 -7.43 22.69
CA GLU A 306 -6.25 -8.16 21.46
C GLU A 306 -5.81 -7.19 20.34
N GLU A 307 -6.56 -6.10 20.16
CA GLU A 307 -6.23 -5.05 19.22
C GLU A 307 -4.82 -4.50 19.49
N TRP A 308 -4.57 -4.02 20.71
CA TRP A 308 -3.27 -3.46 21.09
C TRP A 308 -2.13 -4.46 20.94
N GLY A 309 -2.38 -5.72 21.30
CA GLY A 309 -1.43 -6.83 21.15
C GLY A 309 -1.08 -7.18 19.70
N SER A 310 -1.90 -6.76 18.74
CA SER A 310 -1.74 -7.05 17.30
C SER A 310 -1.07 -5.92 16.52
N LEU A 311 -0.93 -4.71 17.11
CA LEU A 311 -0.42 -3.55 16.39
C LEU A 311 1.10 -3.57 16.21
N ILE A 312 1.55 -2.83 15.18
CA ILE A 312 2.96 -2.67 14.80
C ILE A 312 3.83 -2.10 15.94
N TYR A 313 3.24 -1.43 16.93
CA TYR A 313 3.95 -0.74 18.02
C TYR A 313 4.78 -1.66 18.93
N ARG A 314 4.65 -2.98 18.77
CA ARG A 314 5.48 -3.99 19.47
C ARG A 314 6.82 -4.23 18.80
N TYR A 315 7.04 -3.65 17.63
CA TYR A 315 8.25 -3.82 16.83
C TYR A 315 9.00 -2.50 16.72
N THR A 316 10.31 -2.58 16.59
CA THR A 316 11.18 -1.41 16.35
C THR A 316 11.64 -1.38 14.91
N THR A 317 11.83 -0.18 14.37
CA THR A 317 12.39 -0.01 13.03
C THR A 317 13.89 -0.27 13.01
N SER A 318 14.39 -0.73 11.87
CA SER A 318 15.79 -0.94 11.57
C SER A 318 16.21 -0.18 10.33
N LEU A 319 17.45 0.29 10.27
CA LEU A 319 18.08 0.90 9.10
C LEU A 319 18.81 -0.14 8.22
N ALA A 320 18.72 -1.43 8.58
CA ALA A 320 19.52 -2.49 7.97
C ALA A 320 19.13 -2.85 6.53
N TYR A 321 18.16 -2.18 5.92
CA TYR A 321 17.68 -2.46 4.56
C TYR A 321 18.04 -1.36 3.55
N ALA A 322 18.89 -0.42 3.93
CA ALA A 322 19.43 0.57 3.01
C ALA A 322 20.33 -0.12 1.93
N PRO A 323 20.27 0.32 0.64
CA PRO A 323 19.54 1.48 0.15
C PRO A 323 18.11 1.23 -0.30
N ALA A 324 17.54 0.02 -0.18
CA ALA A 324 16.21 -0.29 -0.71
C ALA A 324 15.09 0.49 0.00
N PHE A 325 15.21 0.66 1.33
CA PHE A 325 14.31 1.45 2.17
C PHE A 325 15.09 2.15 3.26
N GLU A 326 14.66 3.36 3.65
CA GLU A 326 15.28 4.10 4.76
C GLU A 326 15.11 3.36 6.09
N GLN A 327 13.92 2.84 6.35
CA GLN A 327 13.59 2.08 7.56
C GLN A 327 12.66 0.92 7.25
N VAL A 328 12.87 -0.19 7.94
CA VAL A 328 11.99 -1.37 7.88
C VAL A 328 11.68 -1.90 9.29
N TYR A 329 10.57 -2.60 9.40
CA TYR A 329 10.31 -3.52 10.51
C TYR A 329 10.69 -4.92 10.08
N PHE A 330 11.29 -5.69 10.99
CA PHE A 330 11.53 -7.12 10.79
C PHE A 330 10.64 -7.95 11.70
N PHE A 331 10.22 -9.10 11.17
CA PHE A 331 9.36 -10.06 11.86
C PHE A 331 9.99 -11.44 11.75
N ASP A 332 10.11 -12.13 12.88
CA ASP A 332 10.55 -13.52 12.98
C ASP A 332 9.30 -14.34 13.39
N TYR A 333 8.60 -14.95 12.43
CA TYR A 333 7.36 -15.73 12.64
C TYR A 333 7.65 -17.22 12.84
#